data_b44c4d7c15141f98a72f95e1f891d1ff
#
_entry.id   b44c4d7c15141f98a72f95e1f891d1ff
#
_cell.length_a   1.000
_cell.length_b   1.000
_cell.length_c   1.000
_cell.angle_alpha   90.00
_cell.angle_beta   90.00
_cell.angle_gamma   90.00
#
_symmetry.space_group_name_H-M   'P 1'
#
loop_
_entity.id
_entity.type
_entity.pdbx_description
1 polymer ?
#
loop_
_entity_poly.entity_id
_entity_poly.type
_entity_poly.pdbx_seq_one_letter_code
_entity_poly.pdbx_strand_id
1 'polypeptide(L)'
;MAYMPRMMDDSRPAPADTRPARFLKMHGLGNDFVVIDARGRADPVNADAARRLGERHRGVGFDQLLVLRDGADGMVDLAFWNADGTPADACGNGTRCVGRLLLDETGAGALDLRTGRGILRVEDADDGLTRVNMGPPQEAWDTVPLAREMPLDPLPLPGGPAAIGMGNPHCVYVVDDAEAEDLADLGHRTEHDPLFPERANVEIVHVIDRNTIRMRVWERGGVITEACGSGACAAAVVTAKRGLTDRRVTVRLDGGDLGIDWRDDGVWMTGPTSLVFEGRIAPDFWTAP
;
A
#
# COMPACT_ATOMS: atom_id res chain seq x y z
N MET A 1 -13.01 32.66 -53.26
CA MET A 1 -11.79 32.31 -52.50
C MET A 1 -12.19 32.15 -51.05
N ALA A 2 -12.39 30.91 -50.59
CA ALA A 2 -12.80 30.57 -49.24
C ALA A 2 -11.56 30.52 -48.33
N TYR A 3 -11.62 31.27 -47.26
CA TYR A 3 -10.61 31.32 -46.18
C TYR A 3 -10.71 30.03 -45.38
N MET A 4 -9.72 29.12 -45.46
CA MET A 4 -9.56 28.00 -44.57
C MET A 4 -8.79 28.43 -43.34
N PRO A 5 -9.34 28.26 -42.11
CA PRO A 5 -8.57 28.48 -40.89
C PRO A 5 -7.52 27.38 -40.76
N ARG A 6 -6.27 27.77 -40.54
CA ARG A 6 -5.14 26.93 -40.21
C ARG A 6 -5.43 26.24 -38.85
N MET A 7 -5.60 24.96 -38.86
CA MET A 7 -5.60 24.15 -37.62
C MET A 7 -4.25 24.36 -36.92
N MET A 8 -4.30 24.91 -35.70
CA MET A 8 -3.13 24.97 -34.83
C MET A 8 -2.81 23.54 -34.42
N ASP A 9 -1.60 23.11 -34.74
CA ASP A 9 -1.01 21.88 -34.28
C ASP A 9 -0.68 22.04 -32.77
N ASP A 10 -1.52 21.44 -31.93
CA ASP A 10 -1.46 21.53 -30.46
C ASP A 10 -0.50 20.48 -29.88
N SER A 11 0.42 19.93 -30.69
CA SER A 11 1.38 18.89 -30.27
C SER A 11 2.68 19.42 -29.65
N ARG A 12 2.73 20.70 -29.26
CA ARG A 12 3.87 21.16 -28.43
C ARG A 12 3.69 20.66 -27.01
N PRO A 13 4.61 19.83 -26.49
CA PRO A 13 4.62 19.52 -25.08
C PRO A 13 4.70 20.84 -24.28
N ALA A 14 3.87 20.97 -23.25
CA ALA A 14 3.96 22.09 -22.33
C ALA A 14 5.42 22.28 -21.88
N PRO A 15 5.90 23.53 -21.72
CA PRO A 15 7.26 23.75 -21.27
C PRO A 15 7.47 23.02 -19.95
N ALA A 16 8.52 22.20 -19.85
CA ALA A 16 8.87 21.47 -18.65
C ALA A 16 8.93 22.47 -17.47
N ASP A 17 8.19 22.17 -16.41
CA ASP A 17 8.26 22.97 -15.18
C ASP A 17 9.68 22.86 -14.62
N THR A 18 10.48 23.91 -14.77
CA THR A 18 11.88 23.93 -14.34
C THR A 18 12.05 24.19 -12.84
N ARG A 19 10.94 24.34 -12.09
CA ARG A 19 11.02 24.51 -10.64
C ARG A 19 11.47 23.19 -9.98
N PRO A 20 12.37 23.25 -8.97
CA PRO A 20 12.75 22.06 -8.22
C PRO A 20 11.51 21.38 -7.65
N ALA A 21 11.33 20.09 -7.92
CA ALA A 21 10.24 19.34 -7.34
C ALA A 21 10.48 19.17 -5.83
N ARG A 22 9.56 19.70 -5.02
CA ARG A 22 9.54 19.44 -3.57
C ARG A 22 9.06 17.99 -3.37
N PHE A 23 9.66 17.30 -2.42
CA PHE A 23 9.18 16.02 -1.96
C PHE A 23 9.13 15.97 -0.43
N LEU A 24 8.33 15.07 0.09
CA LEU A 24 8.26 14.75 1.50
C LEU A 24 8.77 13.32 1.69
N LYS A 25 9.58 13.09 2.72
CA LYS A 25 9.95 11.75 3.19
C LYS A 25 9.04 11.39 4.35
N MET A 26 8.29 10.32 4.18
CA MET A 26 7.33 9.84 5.18
C MET A 26 7.49 8.35 5.43
N HIS A 27 6.93 7.85 6.52
CA HIS A 27 6.74 6.43 6.74
C HIS A 27 5.47 6.12 7.55
N GLY A 28 4.97 4.91 7.36
CA GLY A 28 3.97 4.30 8.22
C GLY A 28 4.55 3.02 8.82
N LEU A 29 4.96 3.08 10.09
CA LEU A 29 5.56 1.93 10.81
C LEU A 29 6.79 1.33 10.10
N GLY A 30 7.74 2.17 9.67
CA GLY A 30 8.97 1.74 9.00
C GLY A 30 8.86 1.60 7.48
N ASN A 31 7.69 1.28 6.93
CA ASN A 31 7.48 1.29 5.48
C ASN A 31 7.57 2.73 4.95
N ASP A 32 8.60 3.02 4.15
CA ASP A 32 9.05 4.39 3.86
C ASP A 32 8.70 4.87 2.45
N PHE A 33 8.31 6.14 2.37
CA PHE A 33 7.77 6.76 1.16
C PHE A 33 8.49 8.06 0.81
N VAL A 34 8.62 8.31 -0.50
CA VAL A 34 8.77 9.65 -1.05
C VAL A 34 7.42 10.09 -1.60
N VAL A 35 6.97 11.27 -1.21
CA VAL A 35 5.69 11.84 -1.66
C VAL A 35 5.98 13.08 -2.49
N ILE A 36 5.48 13.10 -3.73
CA ILE A 36 5.57 14.24 -4.66
C ILE A 36 4.17 14.78 -4.93
N ASP A 37 3.96 16.05 -4.68
CA ASP A 37 2.73 16.74 -5.05
C ASP A 37 2.88 17.34 -6.46
N ALA A 38 2.17 16.72 -7.40
CA ALA A 38 2.09 17.15 -8.80
C ALA A 38 0.76 17.84 -9.13
N ARG A 39 -0.06 18.18 -8.11
CA ARG A 39 -1.30 18.94 -8.34
C ARG A 39 -0.98 20.33 -8.88
N GLY A 40 -1.76 20.80 -9.84
CA GLY A 40 -1.57 22.10 -10.52
C GLY A 40 -0.32 22.19 -11.39
N ARG A 41 0.32 21.07 -11.73
CA ARG A 41 1.52 21.01 -12.58
C ARG A 41 1.62 19.69 -13.36
N ALA A 42 2.49 19.65 -14.36
CA ALA A 42 2.79 18.39 -15.04
C ALA A 42 3.46 17.39 -14.05
N ASP A 43 3.02 16.14 -14.08
CA ASP A 43 3.66 15.08 -13.31
C ASP A 43 5.06 14.79 -13.87
N PRO A 44 6.14 14.96 -13.08
CA PRO A 44 7.50 14.71 -13.54
C PRO A 44 7.90 13.23 -13.44
N VAL A 45 7.04 12.37 -12.87
CA VAL A 45 7.39 10.98 -12.54
C VAL A 45 7.03 10.04 -13.68
N ASN A 46 7.99 9.25 -14.08
CA ASN A 46 7.86 8.07 -14.93
C ASN A 46 8.64 6.89 -14.32
N ALA A 47 8.62 5.74 -14.96
CA ALA A 47 9.30 4.53 -14.47
C ALA A 47 10.81 4.75 -14.21
N ASP A 48 11.51 5.47 -15.11
CA ASP A 48 12.94 5.74 -14.96
C ASP A 48 13.23 6.73 -13.84
N ALA A 49 12.41 7.76 -13.67
CA ALA A 49 12.51 8.70 -12.57
C ALA A 49 12.25 7.99 -11.22
N ALA A 50 11.22 7.14 -11.15
CA ALA A 50 10.91 6.36 -9.95
C ALA A 50 12.08 5.45 -9.56
N ARG A 51 12.66 4.72 -10.53
CA ARG A 51 13.84 3.85 -10.30
C ARG A 51 15.06 4.62 -9.81
N ARG A 52 15.36 5.77 -10.42
CA ARG A 52 16.50 6.60 -10.02
C ARG A 52 16.30 7.21 -8.62
N LEU A 53 15.10 7.69 -8.32
CA LEU A 53 14.77 8.21 -6.98
C LEU A 53 14.80 7.12 -5.92
N GLY A 54 14.40 5.88 -6.27
CA GLY A 54 14.36 4.72 -5.38
C GLY A 54 15.75 4.18 -5.02
N GLU A 55 16.78 4.47 -5.84
CA GLU A 55 18.14 4.02 -5.54
C GLU A 55 18.67 4.72 -4.27
N ARG A 56 18.95 3.94 -3.20
CA ARG A 56 19.22 4.48 -1.85
C ARG A 56 20.54 5.21 -1.73
N HIS A 57 21.50 4.98 -2.64
CA HIS A 57 22.83 5.60 -2.60
C HIS A 57 22.98 6.80 -3.53
N ARG A 58 22.15 6.93 -4.58
CA ARG A 58 22.25 7.98 -5.60
C ARG A 58 20.96 8.79 -5.76
N GLY A 59 19.84 8.26 -5.26
CA GLY A 59 18.53 8.91 -5.18
C GLY A 59 18.18 9.32 -3.76
N VAL A 60 16.90 9.27 -3.45
CA VAL A 60 16.38 9.51 -2.09
C VAL A 60 16.23 8.18 -1.33
N GLY A 61 15.91 7.09 -2.04
CA GLY A 61 15.57 5.81 -1.46
C GLY A 61 14.17 5.78 -0.84
N PHE A 62 13.44 4.73 -1.08
CA PHE A 62 12.09 4.47 -0.54
C PHE A 62 11.68 3.03 -0.83
N ASP A 63 10.65 2.57 -0.16
CA ASP A 63 9.94 1.35 -0.55
C ASP A 63 8.96 1.66 -1.68
N GLN A 64 8.25 2.80 -1.61
CA GLN A 64 7.41 3.29 -2.70
C GLN A 64 7.44 4.82 -2.84
N LEU A 65 7.24 5.29 -4.09
CA LEU A 65 7.03 6.69 -4.43
C LEU A 65 5.54 6.94 -4.65
N LEU A 66 5.02 7.97 -4.02
CA LEU A 66 3.63 8.40 -4.05
C LEU A 66 3.52 9.72 -4.81
N VAL A 67 2.62 9.79 -5.78
CA VAL A 67 2.43 11.02 -6.57
C VAL A 67 0.97 11.46 -6.49
N LEU A 68 0.75 12.65 -5.95
CA LEU A 68 -0.57 13.29 -5.93
C LEU A 68 -0.78 14.00 -7.26
N ARG A 69 -1.94 13.80 -7.88
CA ARG A 69 -2.34 14.42 -9.17
C ARG A 69 -3.73 15.02 -9.05
N ASP A 70 -4.03 15.99 -9.90
CA ASP A 70 -5.40 16.47 -10.04
C ASP A 70 -6.25 15.41 -10.77
N GLY A 71 -7.30 14.94 -10.13
CA GLY A 71 -8.31 14.12 -10.78
C GLY A 71 -9.34 14.93 -11.55
N ALA A 72 -9.95 14.34 -12.58
CA ALA A 72 -10.86 15.03 -13.51
C ALA A 72 -12.12 15.63 -12.85
N ASP A 73 -12.51 15.14 -11.68
CA ASP A 73 -13.69 15.54 -10.90
C ASP A 73 -13.33 16.37 -9.64
N GLY A 74 -12.06 16.80 -9.53
CA GLY A 74 -11.55 17.53 -8.38
C GLY A 74 -11.12 16.66 -7.20
N MET A 75 -11.27 15.33 -7.30
CA MET A 75 -10.68 14.36 -6.36
C MET A 75 -9.17 14.27 -6.60
N VAL A 76 -8.41 13.96 -5.56
CA VAL A 76 -6.98 13.69 -5.71
C VAL A 76 -6.77 12.27 -6.22
N ASP A 77 -6.04 12.15 -7.34
CA ASP A 77 -5.54 10.88 -7.86
C ASP A 77 -4.19 10.58 -7.22
N LEU A 78 -4.06 9.41 -6.59
CA LEU A 78 -2.86 8.95 -5.94
C LEU A 78 -2.23 7.79 -6.70
N ALA A 79 -1.08 8.03 -7.32
CA ALA A 79 -0.31 7.02 -8.02
C ALA A 79 0.83 6.48 -7.16
N PHE A 80 1.12 5.19 -7.33
CA PHE A 80 2.15 4.47 -6.59
C PHE A 80 3.18 3.87 -7.55
N TRP A 81 4.46 3.98 -7.18
CA TRP A 81 5.57 3.39 -7.90
C TRP A 81 6.46 2.62 -6.94
N ASN A 82 6.81 1.40 -7.27
CA ASN A 82 7.84 0.66 -6.55
C ASN A 82 9.24 1.23 -6.86
N ALA A 83 10.21 0.92 -6.02
CA ALA A 83 11.58 1.40 -6.18
C ALA A 83 12.26 0.89 -7.48
N ASP A 84 11.76 -0.19 -8.06
CA ASP A 84 12.22 -0.72 -9.36
C ASP A 84 11.60 0.01 -10.58
N GLY A 85 10.72 0.99 -10.35
CA GLY A 85 10.02 1.74 -11.38
C GLY A 85 8.75 1.07 -11.92
N THR A 86 8.31 -0.03 -11.34
CA THR A 86 7.02 -0.63 -11.67
C THR A 86 5.88 0.10 -10.96
N PRO A 87 4.70 0.26 -11.59
CA PRO A 87 3.54 0.82 -10.90
C PRO A 87 2.97 -0.18 -9.89
N ALA A 88 2.31 0.35 -8.85
CA ALA A 88 1.49 -0.42 -7.94
C ALA A 88 0.09 0.19 -7.85
N ASP A 89 -0.93 -0.64 -7.61
CA ASP A 89 -2.32 -0.19 -7.62
C ASP A 89 -2.70 0.57 -6.36
N ALA A 90 -2.18 0.17 -5.21
CA ALA A 90 -2.40 0.84 -3.93
C ALA A 90 -1.40 0.36 -2.87
N CYS A 91 -1.25 1.17 -1.82
CA CYS A 91 -0.55 0.82 -0.59
C CYS A 91 -1.26 1.46 0.59
N GLY A 92 -1.76 0.66 1.53
CA GLY A 92 -2.51 1.17 2.67
C GLY A 92 -1.70 2.10 3.57
N ASN A 93 -0.42 1.78 3.82
CA ASN A 93 0.49 2.62 4.61
C ASN A 93 0.76 3.96 3.89
N GLY A 94 1.00 3.91 2.57
CA GLY A 94 1.18 5.10 1.74
C GLY A 94 -0.08 5.96 1.67
N THR A 95 -1.25 5.32 1.52
CA THR A 95 -2.55 6.03 1.53
C THR A 95 -2.79 6.73 2.87
N ARG A 96 -2.42 6.13 4.02
CA ARG A 96 -2.48 6.81 5.32
C ARG A 96 -1.59 8.05 5.36
N CYS A 97 -0.35 7.94 4.88
CA CYS A 97 0.59 9.08 4.86
C CYS A 97 0.04 10.25 4.04
N VAL A 98 -0.41 10.00 2.81
CA VAL A 98 -1.01 11.04 1.95
C VAL A 98 -2.33 11.53 2.53
N GLY A 99 -3.15 10.63 3.07
CA GLY A 99 -4.39 11.00 3.74
C GLY A 99 -4.17 11.99 4.88
N ARG A 100 -3.18 11.74 5.75
CA ARG A 100 -2.83 12.66 6.84
C ARG A 100 -2.42 14.03 6.32
N LEU A 101 -1.57 14.08 5.28
CA LEU A 101 -1.16 15.34 4.66
C LEU A 101 -2.36 16.16 4.17
N LEU A 102 -3.30 15.51 3.48
CA LEU A 102 -4.46 16.19 2.92
C LEU A 102 -5.51 16.56 3.97
N LEU A 103 -5.68 15.75 5.01
CA LEU A 103 -6.53 16.09 6.16
C LEU A 103 -5.98 17.33 6.89
N ASP A 104 -4.66 17.40 7.10
CA ASP A 104 -4.00 18.55 7.71
C ASP A 104 -4.08 19.80 6.81
N GLU A 105 -3.91 19.65 5.50
CA GLU A 105 -4.00 20.74 4.52
C GLU A 105 -5.40 21.33 4.45
N THR A 106 -6.42 20.48 4.46
CA THR A 106 -7.82 20.90 4.24
C THR A 106 -8.60 21.19 5.51
N GLY A 107 -8.15 20.65 6.64
CA GLY A 107 -8.92 20.67 7.90
C GLY A 107 -10.18 19.79 7.86
N ALA A 108 -10.31 18.92 6.85
CA ALA A 108 -11.44 18.01 6.72
C ALA A 108 -11.33 16.84 7.71
N GLY A 109 -12.47 16.34 8.21
CA GLY A 109 -12.49 15.12 9.05
C GLY A 109 -12.36 13.84 8.22
N ALA A 110 -12.58 13.91 6.91
CA ALA A 110 -12.49 12.78 6.00
C ALA A 110 -12.35 13.25 4.55
N LEU A 111 -11.78 12.40 3.71
CA LEU A 111 -11.62 12.62 2.27
C LEU A 111 -11.56 11.29 1.50
N ASP A 112 -11.72 11.37 0.20
CA ASP A 112 -11.61 10.24 -0.71
C ASP A 112 -10.39 10.43 -1.62
N LEU A 113 -9.62 9.35 -1.83
CA LEU A 113 -8.47 9.29 -2.73
C LEU A 113 -8.75 8.28 -3.84
N ARG A 114 -8.50 8.65 -5.08
CA ARG A 114 -8.56 7.70 -6.19
C ARG A 114 -7.20 7.05 -6.37
N THR A 115 -7.19 5.73 -6.41
CA THR A 115 -6.01 4.89 -6.62
C THR A 115 -6.24 3.93 -7.77
N GLY A 116 -5.22 3.20 -8.22
CA GLY A 116 -5.38 2.13 -9.21
C GLY A 116 -6.37 1.04 -8.76
N ARG A 117 -6.51 0.82 -7.47
CA ARG A 117 -7.47 -0.13 -6.87
C ARG A 117 -8.90 0.41 -6.79
N GLY A 118 -9.10 1.71 -6.98
CA GLY A 118 -10.38 2.39 -6.80
C GLY A 118 -10.32 3.52 -5.78
N ILE A 119 -11.48 3.95 -5.32
CA ILE A 119 -11.60 5.04 -4.34
C ILE A 119 -11.42 4.46 -2.93
N LEU A 120 -10.48 5.03 -2.19
CA LEU A 120 -10.23 4.72 -0.79
C LEU A 120 -10.66 5.89 0.10
N ARG A 121 -11.53 5.61 1.04
CA ARG A 121 -11.95 6.57 2.08
C ARG A 121 -10.89 6.69 3.13
N VAL A 122 -10.49 7.92 3.45
CA VAL A 122 -9.56 8.26 4.53
C VAL A 122 -10.28 9.13 5.56
N GLU A 123 -10.04 8.86 6.83
CA GLU A 123 -10.64 9.62 7.94
C GLU A 123 -9.56 10.02 8.95
N ASP A 124 -9.76 11.20 9.54
CA ASP A 124 -9.05 11.56 10.77
C ASP A 124 -9.49 10.63 11.90
N ALA A 125 -8.54 10.19 12.68
CA ALA A 125 -8.79 9.39 13.85
C ALA A 125 -8.19 10.08 15.08
N ASP A 126 -8.70 9.74 16.26
CA ASP A 126 -8.23 10.36 17.50
C ASP A 126 -6.70 10.22 17.65
N ASP A 127 -6.10 11.10 18.41
CA ASP A 127 -4.65 11.11 18.72
C ASP A 127 -3.71 11.27 17.51
N GLY A 128 -4.17 11.92 16.43
CA GLY A 128 -3.36 12.16 15.22
C GLY A 128 -3.15 10.91 14.36
N LEU A 129 -3.92 9.86 14.63
CA LEU A 129 -3.93 8.67 13.77
C LEU A 129 -4.73 8.91 12.50
N THR A 130 -4.49 8.11 11.49
CA THR A 130 -5.22 8.14 10.22
C THR A 130 -5.83 6.78 9.95
N ARG A 131 -7.10 6.78 9.53
CA ARG A 131 -7.84 5.57 9.19
C ARG A 131 -8.11 5.51 7.70
N VAL A 132 -7.94 4.33 7.10
CA VAL A 132 -8.19 4.06 5.69
C VAL A 132 -9.13 2.86 5.55
N ASN A 133 -10.18 2.99 4.74
CA ASN A 133 -10.98 1.85 4.33
C ASN A 133 -10.27 1.10 3.21
N MET A 134 -9.83 -0.10 3.50
CA MET A 134 -9.11 -0.98 2.56
C MET A 134 -10.07 -1.77 1.64
N GLY A 135 -11.38 -1.53 1.76
CA GLY A 135 -12.42 -2.25 1.04
C GLY A 135 -12.75 -3.62 1.64
N PRO A 136 -13.70 -4.34 1.04
CA PRO A 136 -14.06 -5.69 1.49
C PRO A 136 -12.94 -6.70 1.20
N PRO A 137 -12.80 -7.74 2.03
CA PRO A 137 -11.90 -8.84 1.73
C PRO A 137 -12.39 -9.62 0.49
N GLN A 138 -11.45 -10.15 -0.28
CA GLN A 138 -11.74 -11.01 -1.43
C GLN A 138 -11.69 -12.47 -0.98
N GLU A 139 -12.81 -13.17 -1.14
CA GLU A 139 -13.03 -14.50 -0.56
C GLU A 139 -13.36 -15.57 -1.62
N ALA A 140 -13.07 -15.30 -2.87
CA ALA A 140 -13.21 -16.28 -3.96
C ALA A 140 -11.80 -16.67 -4.46
N TRP A 141 -11.65 -17.94 -4.83
CA TRP A 141 -10.35 -18.51 -5.23
C TRP A 141 -9.72 -17.77 -6.43
N ASP A 142 -10.55 -17.30 -7.37
CA ASP A 142 -10.12 -16.56 -8.56
C ASP A 142 -9.75 -15.09 -8.27
N THR A 143 -10.33 -14.51 -7.22
CA THR A 143 -9.98 -13.15 -6.77
C THR A 143 -8.76 -13.12 -5.84
N VAL A 144 -8.42 -14.26 -5.20
CA VAL A 144 -7.14 -14.47 -4.46
C VAL A 144 -6.03 -14.96 -5.40
N PRO A 145 -6.22 -15.03 -6.66
CA PRO A 145 -5.75 -15.81 -7.81
C PRO A 145 -5.02 -17.12 -7.44
N LEU A 146 -5.77 -18.06 -6.84
CA LEU A 146 -5.26 -19.41 -6.65
C LEU A 146 -5.24 -20.17 -7.99
N ALA A 147 -4.37 -21.18 -8.09
CA ALA A 147 -4.20 -21.99 -9.30
C ALA A 147 -5.47 -22.76 -9.74
N ARG A 148 -6.41 -22.99 -8.85
CA ARG A 148 -7.65 -23.72 -9.10
C ARG A 148 -8.70 -23.46 -8.04
N GLU A 149 -9.95 -23.76 -8.34
CA GLU A 149 -11.06 -23.73 -7.39
C GLU A 149 -10.83 -24.68 -6.20
N MET A 150 -10.89 -24.11 -4.99
CA MET A 150 -10.80 -24.84 -3.72
C MET A 150 -11.30 -23.97 -2.56
N PRO A 151 -11.58 -24.57 -1.38
CA PRO A 151 -11.77 -23.82 -0.15
C PRO A 151 -10.51 -22.97 0.18
N LEU A 152 -10.73 -21.74 0.62
CA LEU A 152 -9.62 -20.85 1.00
C LEU A 152 -9.12 -21.09 2.44
N ASP A 153 -9.92 -21.79 3.26
CA ASP A 153 -9.61 -22.07 4.66
C ASP A 153 -10.15 -23.44 5.08
N PRO A 154 -9.30 -24.43 5.47
CA PRO A 154 -7.85 -24.39 5.33
C PRO A 154 -7.38 -24.72 3.91
N LEU A 155 -6.22 -24.16 3.51
CA LEU A 155 -5.51 -24.60 2.31
C LEU A 155 -4.84 -25.96 2.56
N PRO A 156 -4.61 -26.79 1.50
CA PRO A 156 -3.92 -28.07 1.61
C PRO A 156 -2.39 -27.94 1.69
N LEU A 157 -1.95 -26.99 2.51
CA LEU A 157 -0.54 -26.75 2.83
C LEU A 157 -0.25 -27.17 4.28
N PRO A 158 1.00 -27.56 4.61
CA PRO A 158 1.38 -27.84 5.99
C PRO A 158 0.99 -26.68 6.92
N GLY A 159 0.39 -26.99 8.06
CA GLY A 159 -0.11 -25.99 9.01
C GLY A 159 -1.50 -25.46 8.70
N GLY A 160 -2.13 -25.83 7.58
CA GLY A 160 -3.49 -25.44 7.22
C GLY A 160 -3.74 -23.94 7.20
N PRO A 161 -2.93 -23.14 6.47
CA PRO A 161 -3.14 -21.70 6.41
C PRO A 161 -4.43 -21.34 5.66
N ALA A 162 -4.85 -20.10 5.77
CA ALA A 162 -5.96 -19.58 4.98
C ALA A 162 -5.44 -18.63 3.87
N ALA A 163 -6.09 -18.65 2.69
CA ALA A 163 -5.89 -17.64 1.67
C ALA A 163 -6.97 -16.57 1.76
N ILE A 164 -6.61 -15.33 1.48
CA ILE A 164 -7.54 -14.20 1.40
C ILE A 164 -6.94 -13.09 0.55
N GLY A 165 -7.78 -12.32 -0.13
CA GLY A 165 -7.36 -11.14 -0.88
C GLY A 165 -7.68 -9.85 -0.13
N MET A 166 -6.72 -8.92 -0.14
CA MET A 166 -6.92 -7.54 0.28
C MET A 166 -6.51 -6.57 -0.85
N GLY A 167 -6.85 -6.96 -2.11
CA GLY A 167 -6.41 -6.33 -3.35
C GLY A 167 -5.08 -6.88 -3.87
N ASN A 168 -4.46 -7.72 -3.10
CA ASN A 168 -3.32 -8.58 -3.39
C ASN A 168 -3.48 -9.89 -2.61
N PRO A 169 -2.86 -11.00 -3.03
CA PRO A 169 -3.00 -12.29 -2.38
C PRO A 169 -2.22 -12.37 -1.07
N HIS A 170 -2.85 -12.98 -0.05
CA HIS A 170 -2.29 -13.25 1.26
C HIS A 170 -2.50 -14.71 1.65
N CYS A 171 -1.49 -15.32 2.28
CA CYS A 171 -1.53 -16.63 2.88
C CYS A 171 -1.22 -16.51 4.38
N VAL A 172 -2.22 -16.75 5.22
CA VAL A 172 -2.17 -16.48 6.66
C VAL A 172 -2.04 -17.79 7.44
N TYR A 173 -0.93 -17.97 8.12
CA TYR A 173 -0.68 -19.03 9.07
C TYR A 173 -1.01 -18.57 10.48
N VAL A 174 -1.88 -19.30 11.18
CA VAL A 174 -2.12 -19.08 12.61
C VAL A 174 -1.32 -20.12 13.38
N VAL A 175 -0.41 -19.65 14.23
CA VAL A 175 0.56 -20.46 14.96
C VAL A 175 0.52 -20.16 16.47
N ASP A 176 1.13 -21.02 17.26
CA ASP A 176 1.18 -20.83 18.72
C ASP A 176 2.18 -19.75 19.14
N ASP A 177 3.28 -19.58 18.38
CA ASP A 177 4.30 -18.54 18.61
C ASP A 177 4.88 -18.07 17.28
N ALA A 178 4.59 -16.82 16.89
CA ALA A 178 5.08 -16.23 15.66
C ALA A 178 6.60 -16.01 15.65
N GLU A 179 7.24 -15.89 16.82
CA GLU A 179 8.69 -15.68 16.93
C GLU A 179 9.47 -16.99 16.79
N ALA A 180 8.83 -18.12 17.04
CA ALA A 180 9.46 -19.44 16.90
C ALA A 180 9.55 -19.93 15.44
N GLU A 181 8.78 -19.31 14.54
CA GLU A 181 8.71 -19.71 13.14
C GLU A 181 9.85 -19.11 12.31
N ASP A 182 10.45 -19.91 11.44
CA ASP A 182 11.38 -19.43 10.42
C ASP A 182 10.59 -18.77 9.27
N LEU A 183 10.34 -17.46 9.42
CA LEU A 183 9.59 -16.68 8.45
C LEU A 183 10.24 -16.68 7.06
N ALA A 184 11.57 -16.72 6.97
CA ALA A 184 12.27 -16.69 5.69
C ALA A 184 12.05 -18.00 4.91
N ASP A 185 12.17 -19.16 5.58
CA ASP A 185 11.94 -20.46 4.97
C ASP A 185 10.45 -20.65 4.64
N LEU A 186 9.56 -20.41 5.61
CA LEU A 186 8.11 -20.58 5.42
C LEU A 186 7.57 -19.63 4.35
N GLY A 187 7.98 -18.35 4.39
CA GLY A 187 7.60 -17.32 3.42
C GLY A 187 8.03 -17.70 2.01
N HIS A 188 9.31 -18.02 1.83
CA HIS A 188 9.83 -18.41 0.52
C HIS A 188 9.12 -19.65 -0.05
N ARG A 189 8.94 -20.70 0.74
CA ARG A 189 8.26 -21.92 0.29
C ARG A 189 6.81 -21.68 -0.11
N THR A 190 6.08 -20.89 0.70
CA THR A 190 4.66 -20.62 0.46
C THR A 190 4.47 -19.69 -0.73
N GLU A 191 5.25 -18.62 -0.81
CA GLU A 191 5.19 -17.69 -1.95
C GLU A 191 5.38 -18.40 -3.29
N HIS A 192 6.28 -19.42 -3.32
CA HIS A 192 6.63 -20.16 -4.54
C HIS A 192 5.81 -21.44 -4.72
N ASP A 193 4.86 -21.72 -3.85
CA ASP A 193 4.00 -22.89 -4.01
C ASP A 193 3.15 -22.77 -5.29
N PRO A 194 2.97 -23.84 -6.07
CA PRO A 194 2.12 -23.85 -7.27
C PRO A 194 0.68 -23.43 -7.05
N LEU A 195 0.18 -23.39 -5.82
CA LEU A 195 -1.13 -22.85 -5.49
C LEU A 195 -1.24 -21.34 -5.74
N PHE A 196 -0.12 -20.63 -5.68
CA PHE A 196 -0.05 -19.17 -5.87
C PHE A 196 0.70 -18.81 -7.16
N PRO A 197 0.08 -18.95 -8.35
CA PRO A 197 0.76 -18.66 -9.64
C PRO A 197 1.21 -17.21 -9.77
N GLU A 198 0.53 -16.28 -9.10
CA GLU A 198 0.88 -14.86 -9.03
C GLU A 198 1.67 -14.50 -7.77
N ARG A 199 2.15 -15.50 -7.03
CA ARG A 199 2.79 -15.33 -5.72
C ARG A 199 1.82 -14.80 -4.66
N ALA A 200 2.23 -14.78 -3.39
CA ALA A 200 1.44 -14.28 -2.28
C ALA A 200 2.34 -13.65 -1.21
N ASN A 201 1.78 -12.73 -0.44
CA ASN A 201 2.33 -12.36 0.85
C ASN A 201 2.03 -13.48 1.85
N VAL A 202 2.90 -13.68 2.80
CA VAL A 202 2.77 -14.74 3.80
C VAL A 202 2.85 -14.14 5.19
N GLU A 203 1.77 -14.27 5.94
CA GLU A 203 1.64 -13.78 7.29
C GLU A 203 1.73 -14.92 8.29
N ILE A 204 2.59 -14.79 9.31
CA ILE A 204 2.63 -15.66 10.48
C ILE A 204 1.97 -14.92 11.63
N VAL A 205 0.90 -15.48 12.18
CA VAL A 205 0.03 -14.84 13.16
C VAL A 205 -0.05 -15.67 14.43
N HIS A 206 0.23 -15.01 15.56
CA HIS A 206 0.01 -15.52 16.90
C HIS A 206 -1.15 -14.75 17.55
N VAL A 207 -2.15 -15.46 18.04
CA VAL A 207 -3.29 -14.86 18.73
C VAL A 207 -2.94 -14.69 20.21
N ILE A 208 -2.74 -13.44 20.65
CA ILE A 208 -2.43 -13.11 22.05
C ILE A 208 -3.70 -13.18 22.90
N ASP A 209 -4.76 -12.53 22.41
CA ASP A 209 -6.09 -12.53 23.01
C ASP A 209 -7.15 -12.18 21.96
N ARG A 210 -8.43 -12.06 22.37
CA ARG A 210 -9.53 -11.77 21.45
C ARG A 210 -9.41 -10.43 20.71
N ASN A 211 -8.62 -9.51 21.22
CA ASN A 211 -8.47 -8.16 20.66
C ASN A 211 -7.05 -7.83 20.23
N THR A 212 -6.13 -8.81 20.28
CA THR A 212 -4.72 -8.57 20.00
C THR A 212 -4.10 -9.79 19.29
N ILE A 213 -3.45 -9.55 18.17
CA ILE A 213 -2.64 -10.54 17.46
C ILE A 213 -1.23 -10.00 17.23
N ARG A 214 -0.25 -10.87 17.24
CA ARG A 214 1.12 -10.62 16.78
C ARG A 214 1.25 -11.12 15.35
N MET A 215 1.82 -10.33 14.45
CA MET A 215 2.02 -10.71 13.06
C MET A 215 3.44 -10.39 12.59
N ARG A 216 4.03 -11.32 11.84
CA ARG A 216 5.24 -11.13 11.05
C ARG A 216 4.93 -11.44 9.59
N VAL A 217 5.60 -10.78 8.65
CA VAL A 217 5.25 -10.87 7.23
C VAL A 217 6.47 -11.05 6.33
N TRP A 218 6.30 -11.96 5.39
CA TRP A 218 7.09 -12.08 4.18
C TRP A 218 6.28 -11.51 3.02
N GLU A 219 6.70 -10.38 2.48
CA GLU A 219 5.98 -9.77 1.37
C GLU A 219 6.34 -10.44 0.03
N ARG A 220 5.39 -10.43 -0.87
CA ARG A 220 5.54 -10.91 -2.24
C ARG A 220 6.72 -10.22 -2.92
N GLY A 221 7.67 -11.01 -3.43
CA GLY A 221 8.94 -10.52 -3.98
C GLY A 221 10.13 -10.79 -3.05
N GLY A 222 9.93 -11.47 -1.91
CA GLY A 222 11.03 -12.01 -1.12
C GLY A 222 11.60 -11.08 -0.06
N VAL A 223 10.79 -10.20 0.51
CA VAL A 223 11.22 -9.22 1.51
C VAL A 223 10.47 -9.39 2.83
N ILE A 224 11.21 -9.45 3.93
CA ILE A 224 10.65 -9.30 5.28
C ILE A 224 10.60 -7.81 5.59
N THR A 225 9.40 -7.29 5.87
CA THR A 225 9.19 -5.88 6.18
C THR A 225 8.68 -5.69 7.60
N GLU A 226 8.88 -4.49 8.14
CA GLU A 226 8.44 -4.16 9.49
C GLU A 226 6.91 -3.99 9.60
N ALA A 227 6.24 -3.69 8.47
CA ALA A 227 4.78 -3.46 8.46
C ALA A 227 4.18 -3.65 7.06
N CYS A 228 3.22 -4.56 6.96
CA CYS A 228 2.35 -4.74 5.80
C CYS A 228 0.89 -4.45 6.17
N GLY A 229 0.33 -3.36 5.63
CA GLY A 229 -1.03 -2.94 5.97
C GLY A 229 -2.11 -3.90 5.45
N SER A 230 -1.99 -4.39 4.21
CA SER A 230 -2.92 -5.38 3.65
C SER A 230 -2.80 -6.73 4.36
N GLY A 231 -1.57 -7.13 4.74
CA GLY A 231 -1.33 -8.33 5.55
C GLY A 231 -1.98 -8.25 6.92
N ALA A 232 -1.90 -7.09 7.59
CA ALA A 232 -2.58 -6.87 8.87
C ALA A 232 -4.11 -7.00 8.74
N CYS A 233 -4.69 -6.45 7.66
CA CYS A 233 -6.10 -6.62 7.35
C CYS A 233 -6.45 -8.10 7.08
N ALA A 234 -5.66 -8.79 6.29
CA ALA A 234 -5.81 -10.22 5.99
C ALA A 234 -5.79 -11.07 7.26
N ALA A 235 -4.78 -10.86 8.11
CA ALA A 235 -4.64 -11.54 9.39
C ALA A 235 -5.84 -11.34 10.32
N ALA A 236 -6.31 -10.10 10.45
CA ALA A 236 -7.47 -9.77 11.27
C ALA A 236 -8.76 -10.45 10.76
N VAL A 237 -8.98 -10.45 9.44
CA VAL A 237 -10.17 -11.10 8.84
C VAL A 237 -10.10 -12.61 9.05
N VAL A 238 -8.95 -13.26 8.78
CA VAL A 238 -8.80 -14.71 8.95
C VAL A 238 -9.00 -15.14 10.39
N THR A 239 -8.39 -14.45 11.36
CA THR A 239 -8.52 -14.81 12.78
C THR A 239 -9.94 -14.59 13.28
N ALA A 240 -10.63 -13.54 12.84
CA ALA A 240 -12.04 -13.29 13.16
C ALA A 240 -12.96 -14.37 12.55
N LYS A 241 -12.74 -14.77 11.29
CA LYS A 241 -13.51 -15.86 10.63
C LYS A 241 -13.34 -17.21 11.32
N ARG A 242 -12.14 -17.50 11.82
CA ARG A 242 -11.86 -18.69 12.63
C ARG A 242 -12.42 -18.61 14.05
N GLY A 243 -13.06 -17.49 14.44
CA GLY A 243 -13.61 -17.27 15.79
C GLY A 243 -12.55 -17.10 16.88
N LEU A 244 -11.29 -16.89 16.49
CA LEU A 244 -10.17 -16.73 17.42
C LEU A 244 -10.11 -15.31 18.00
N THR A 245 -10.51 -14.30 17.22
CA THR A 245 -10.53 -12.89 17.63
C THR A 245 -11.91 -12.26 17.38
N ASP A 246 -12.10 -11.06 17.89
CA ASP A 246 -13.19 -10.19 17.47
C ASP A 246 -12.88 -9.54 16.11
N ARG A 247 -13.88 -8.90 15.50
CA ARG A 247 -13.69 -8.19 14.20
C ARG A 247 -12.87 -6.90 14.36
N ARG A 248 -12.64 -6.45 15.58
CA ARG A 248 -11.83 -5.30 15.92
C ARG A 248 -10.64 -5.74 16.75
N VAL A 249 -9.43 -5.62 16.17
CA VAL A 249 -8.20 -6.09 16.80
C VAL A 249 -7.05 -5.11 16.61
N THR A 250 -6.12 -5.16 17.55
CA THR A 250 -4.79 -4.56 17.41
C THR A 250 -3.85 -5.61 16.82
N VAL A 251 -3.21 -5.30 15.69
CA VAL A 251 -2.19 -6.12 15.05
C VAL A 251 -0.82 -5.55 15.43
N ARG A 252 -0.05 -6.30 16.23
CA ARG A 252 1.32 -5.96 16.60
C ARG A 252 2.29 -6.44 15.53
N LEU A 253 2.95 -5.50 14.87
CA LEU A 253 3.95 -5.70 13.83
C LEU A 253 5.34 -5.38 14.38
N ASP A 254 6.41 -5.66 13.62
CA ASP A 254 7.77 -5.29 14.01
C ASP A 254 7.95 -3.76 14.08
N GLY A 255 7.30 -3.02 13.18
CA GLY A 255 7.32 -1.57 13.14
C GLY A 255 6.35 -0.86 14.08
N GLY A 256 5.45 -1.60 14.76
CA GLY A 256 4.45 -1.03 15.68
C GLY A 256 3.03 -1.56 15.47
N ASP A 257 2.05 -0.91 16.06
CA ASP A 257 0.69 -1.38 16.13
C ASP A 257 -0.22 -0.76 15.04
N LEU A 258 -1.10 -1.60 14.46
CA LEU A 258 -2.22 -1.19 13.62
C LEU A 258 -3.54 -1.61 14.26
N GLY A 259 -4.49 -0.69 14.33
CA GLY A 259 -5.88 -1.02 14.66
C GLY A 259 -6.61 -1.47 13.40
N ILE A 260 -7.14 -2.69 13.39
CA ILE A 260 -7.97 -3.20 12.29
C ILE A 260 -9.40 -3.37 12.78
N ASP A 261 -10.36 -2.89 12.01
CA ASP A 261 -11.79 -2.97 12.30
C ASP A 261 -12.53 -3.48 11.06
N TRP A 262 -12.92 -4.74 11.05
CA TRP A 262 -13.65 -5.34 9.95
C TRP A 262 -15.15 -5.06 10.10
N ARG A 263 -15.61 -4.05 9.37
CA ARG A 263 -17.01 -3.58 9.34
C ARG A 263 -17.75 -4.14 8.14
N ASP A 264 -19.04 -3.83 8.08
CA ASP A 264 -19.89 -4.25 6.94
C ASP A 264 -19.57 -3.50 5.64
N ASP A 265 -18.99 -2.30 5.74
CA ASP A 265 -18.54 -1.47 4.62
C ASP A 265 -17.08 -1.71 4.20
N GLY A 266 -16.38 -2.64 4.84
CA GLY A 266 -14.99 -3.00 4.51
C GLY A 266 -14.10 -3.17 5.72
N VAL A 267 -12.81 -3.38 5.45
CA VAL A 267 -11.78 -3.51 6.47
C VAL A 267 -11.11 -2.15 6.66
N TRP A 268 -11.26 -1.59 7.85
CA TRP A 268 -10.68 -0.31 8.21
C TRP A 268 -9.35 -0.50 8.94
N MET A 269 -8.32 0.18 8.46
CA MET A 269 -6.99 0.14 9.05
C MET A 269 -6.63 1.51 9.63
N THR A 270 -6.31 1.57 10.91
CA THR A 270 -5.93 2.77 11.66
C THR A 270 -4.49 2.65 12.14
N GLY A 271 -3.70 3.69 11.94
CA GLY A 271 -2.33 3.71 12.43
C GLY A 271 -1.64 5.06 12.29
N PRO A 272 -0.44 5.19 12.86
CA PRO A 272 0.34 6.42 12.81
C PRO A 272 0.95 6.63 11.43
N THR A 273 1.31 7.88 11.18
CA THR A 273 2.15 8.31 10.05
C THR A 273 3.20 9.28 10.56
N SER A 274 4.36 9.32 9.91
CA SER A 274 5.43 10.22 10.30
C SER A 274 5.99 10.96 9.08
N LEU A 275 6.04 12.29 9.17
CA LEU A 275 6.85 13.12 8.28
C LEU A 275 8.27 13.16 8.84
N VAL A 276 9.25 12.67 8.07
CA VAL A 276 10.65 12.61 8.51
C VAL A 276 11.38 13.89 8.13
N PHE A 277 11.32 14.27 6.87
CA PHE A 277 11.89 15.51 6.34
C PHE A 277 11.26 15.88 5.01
N GLU A 278 11.53 17.09 4.55
CA GLU A 278 11.23 17.56 3.21
C GLU A 278 12.51 17.92 2.46
N GLY A 279 12.47 17.81 1.15
CA GLY A 279 13.59 18.10 0.28
C GLY A 279 13.17 18.65 -1.07
N ARG A 280 14.18 18.96 -1.90
CA ARG A 280 13.98 19.40 -3.28
C ARG A 280 14.86 18.58 -4.20
N ILE A 281 14.27 18.07 -5.27
CA ILE A 281 14.98 17.35 -6.31
C ILE A 281 15.50 18.38 -7.32
N ALA A 282 16.79 18.33 -7.61
CA ALA A 282 17.43 19.25 -8.55
C ALA A 282 16.81 19.08 -9.97
N PRO A 283 16.64 20.17 -10.73
CA PRO A 283 16.02 20.10 -12.06
C PRO A 283 16.75 19.17 -13.04
N ASP A 284 18.08 19.11 -12.98
CA ASP A 284 18.90 18.26 -13.84
C ASP A 284 18.74 16.76 -13.54
N PHE A 285 18.26 16.40 -12.34
CA PHE A 285 17.92 15.01 -12.02
C PHE A 285 16.87 14.42 -12.97
N TRP A 286 15.90 15.22 -13.39
CA TRP A 286 14.79 14.76 -14.25
C TRP A 286 15.21 14.53 -15.70
N THR A 287 16.27 15.17 -16.16
CA THR A 287 16.76 15.16 -17.53
C THR A 287 18.03 14.33 -17.72
N ALA A 288 18.63 13.84 -16.64
CA ALA A 288 19.83 12.99 -16.70
C ALA A 288 19.49 11.65 -17.40
N PRO A 289 20.39 11.16 -18.30
CA PRO A 289 20.22 9.90 -19.03
C PRO A 289 20.25 8.68 -18.10
#